data_d794784a4f9b19955eec21e7d70542dd
#
_entry.id   d794784a4f9b19955eec21e7d70542dd
#
_cell.length_a   1.000
_cell.length_b   1.000
_cell.length_c   1.000
_cell.angle_alpha   90.00
_cell.angle_beta   90.00
_cell.angle_gamma   90.00
#
_symmetry.space_group_name_H-M   'P 1'
#
loop_
_entity.id
_entity.type
_entity.pdbx_description
1 polymer ?
#
loop_
_entity_poly.entity_id
_entity_poly.type
_entity_poly.pdbx_seq_one_letter_code
_entity_poly.pdbx_strand_id
1 'polypeptide(L)'
;MKDLKQTCRVAVIQAEPRLFDKKGCLRMTLDFIDRASEKGAELIVFPELFIPGYPYGMNFGFSTGRRTAEGRADWQRYYEASILVPGPETEVIGRAAKEAKAYVSIGVSERDAVTGTLYNSNLIFSPEGELLTCHRKLKPTGSERVIYGDADRGFFPMAETPWGPVASLICWESYMPLARVALYQKGLTIYISPNTNDNPEWHDTIKHIAIEGKCFFINSDMLITKSGYPKDLKTYERDVSILPETICRGGSCVVDPFGHYLTEPVWDEEAIILADLDMTQVYTSKMEHDPCGHYARPDVLELRVREE
;
A
#
# COMPACT_ATOMS: atom_id res chain seq x y z
N MET A 1 -19.98 -19.69 0.08
CA MET A 1 -19.12 -18.69 -0.61
C MET A 1 -19.78 -18.39 -1.95
N LYS A 2 -19.85 -17.13 -2.37
CA LYS A 2 -20.19 -16.79 -3.76
C LYS A 2 -19.21 -17.50 -4.68
N ASP A 3 -19.65 -17.92 -5.87
CA ASP A 3 -18.75 -18.45 -6.88
C ASP A 3 -17.73 -17.37 -7.25
N LEU A 4 -16.50 -17.53 -6.80
CA LEU A 4 -15.41 -16.62 -7.10
C LEU A 4 -14.96 -16.81 -8.55
N LYS A 5 -14.55 -15.73 -9.22
CA LYS A 5 -13.82 -15.84 -10.47
C LYS A 5 -12.52 -16.62 -10.21
N GLN A 6 -12.23 -17.64 -11.02
CA GLN A 6 -11.18 -18.61 -10.73
C GLN A 6 -9.76 -18.06 -10.89
N THR A 7 -9.59 -17.02 -11.69
CA THR A 7 -8.27 -16.43 -11.96
C THR A 7 -8.29 -14.92 -11.79
N CYS A 8 -7.19 -14.35 -11.31
CA CYS A 8 -6.93 -12.92 -11.27
C CYS A 8 -5.53 -12.64 -11.79
N ARG A 9 -5.39 -11.86 -12.86
CA ARG A 9 -4.08 -11.36 -13.29
C ARG A 9 -3.74 -10.08 -12.57
N VAL A 10 -2.67 -10.11 -11.78
CA VAL A 10 -2.19 -8.97 -11.00
C VAL A 10 -0.97 -8.36 -11.65
N ALA A 11 -0.88 -7.02 -11.66
CA ALA A 11 0.33 -6.27 -11.93
C ALA A 11 0.77 -5.54 -10.66
N VAL A 12 1.95 -5.86 -10.16
CA VAL A 12 2.56 -5.16 -9.02
C VAL A 12 3.56 -4.16 -9.58
N ILE A 13 3.37 -2.90 -9.22
CA ILE A 13 4.23 -1.81 -9.68
C ILE A 13 5.37 -1.62 -8.70
N GLN A 14 6.59 -1.67 -9.18
CA GLN A 14 7.80 -1.28 -8.46
C GLN A 14 8.48 -0.17 -9.22
N ALA A 15 8.48 1.03 -8.67
CA ALA A 15 9.06 2.20 -9.33
C ALA A 15 9.50 3.27 -8.34
N GLU A 16 10.37 4.17 -8.78
CA GLU A 16 10.76 5.36 -8.04
C GLU A 16 9.80 6.52 -8.35
N PRO A 17 8.98 6.99 -7.39
CA PRO A 17 8.08 8.12 -7.61
C PRO A 17 8.87 9.42 -7.80
N ARG A 18 8.23 10.43 -8.38
CA ARG A 18 8.76 11.80 -8.44
C ARG A 18 8.57 12.48 -7.09
N LEU A 19 9.54 12.31 -6.19
CA LEU A 19 9.46 12.81 -4.83
C LEU A 19 9.10 14.31 -4.78
N PHE A 20 8.09 14.68 -3.98
CA PHE A 20 7.56 16.04 -3.85
C PHE A 20 6.91 16.63 -5.12
N ASP A 21 6.72 15.83 -6.18
CA ASP A 21 6.04 16.25 -7.41
C ASP A 21 4.75 15.47 -7.64
N LYS A 22 3.64 15.97 -7.08
CA LYS A 22 2.30 15.37 -7.24
C LYS A 22 1.93 15.16 -8.71
N LYS A 23 2.20 16.14 -9.57
CA LYS A 23 1.86 16.05 -10.99
C LYS A 23 2.72 15.01 -11.71
N GLY A 24 3.99 14.92 -11.36
CA GLY A 24 4.90 13.90 -11.87
C GLY A 24 4.47 12.51 -11.46
N CYS A 25 4.18 12.29 -10.17
CA CYS A 25 3.66 11.03 -9.67
C CYS A 25 2.34 10.63 -10.34
N LEU A 26 1.40 11.58 -10.50
CA LEU A 26 0.13 11.29 -11.16
C LEU A 26 0.33 10.86 -12.62
N ARG A 27 1.20 11.54 -13.40
CA ARG A 27 1.53 11.12 -14.76
C ARG A 27 2.12 9.71 -14.79
N MET A 28 3.04 9.39 -13.88
CA MET A 28 3.60 8.04 -13.76
C MET A 28 2.52 7.00 -13.43
N THR A 29 1.62 7.33 -12.49
CA THR A 29 0.49 6.45 -12.14
C THR A 29 -0.33 6.10 -13.36
N LEU A 30 -0.69 7.09 -14.18
CA LEU A 30 -1.48 6.88 -15.41
C LEU A 30 -0.72 6.01 -16.43
N ASP A 31 0.57 6.28 -16.66
CA ASP A 31 1.42 5.49 -17.56
C ASP A 31 1.51 4.02 -17.10
N PHE A 32 1.72 3.79 -15.81
CA PHE A 32 1.77 2.42 -15.28
C PHE A 32 0.43 1.69 -15.36
N ILE A 33 -0.69 2.38 -15.12
CA ILE A 33 -2.03 1.79 -15.27
C ILE A 33 -2.24 1.36 -16.72
N ASP A 34 -1.92 2.21 -17.69
CA ASP A 34 -2.05 1.92 -19.12
C ASP A 34 -1.19 0.72 -19.52
N ARG A 35 0.11 0.76 -19.23
CA ARG A 35 1.07 -0.32 -19.52
C ARG A 35 0.73 -1.65 -18.85
N ALA A 36 0.17 -1.62 -17.63
CA ALA A 36 -0.27 -2.82 -16.95
C ALA A 36 -1.55 -3.40 -17.58
N SER A 37 -2.48 -2.52 -17.97
CA SER A 37 -3.72 -2.92 -18.65
C SER A 37 -3.44 -3.57 -20.01
N GLU A 38 -2.48 -3.06 -20.79
CA GLU A 38 -2.02 -3.66 -22.06
C GLU A 38 -1.48 -5.10 -21.87
N LYS A 39 -0.98 -5.42 -20.65
CA LYS A 39 -0.53 -6.77 -20.26
C LYS A 39 -1.66 -7.64 -19.72
N GLY A 40 -2.90 -7.15 -19.75
CA GLY A 40 -4.10 -7.85 -19.30
C GLY A 40 -4.26 -7.90 -17.78
N ALA A 41 -3.64 -6.99 -17.02
CA ALA A 41 -3.83 -6.90 -15.57
C ALA A 41 -5.26 -6.51 -15.22
N GLU A 42 -5.84 -7.24 -14.26
CA GLU A 42 -7.19 -7.01 -13.72
C GLU A 42 -7.15 -6.33 -12.35
N LEU A 43 -6.01 -6.44 -11.66
CA LEU A 43 -5.68 -5.75 -10.41
C LEU A 43 -4.29 -5.15 -10.54
N ILE A 44 -4.17 -3.84 -10.36
CA ILE A 44 -2.91 -3.09 -10.46
C ILE A 44 -2.60 -2.53 -9.08
N VAL A 45 -1.42 -2.84 -8.53
CA VAL A 45 -1.05 -2.50 -7.17
C VAL A 45 0.19 -1.64 -7.15
N PHE A 46 0.08 -0.45 -6.58
CA PHE A 46 1.17 0.52 -6.37
C PHE A 46 1.69 0.49 -4.94
N PRO A 47 2.94 0.96 -4.72
CA PRO A 47 3.55 1.05 -3.38
C PRO A 47 2.86 2.05 -2.43
N GLU A 48 3.31 2.01 -1.17
CA GLU A 48 2.98 2.98 -0.11
C GLU A 48 3.37 4.39 -0.53
N LEU A 49 2.49 5.39 -0.28
CA LEU A 49 2.78 6.81 -0.53
C LEU A 49 3.34 7.10 -1.94
N PHE A 50 2.90 6.40 -2.96
CA PHE A 50 3.38 6.61 -4.33
C PHE A 50 3.14 8.06 -4.80
N ILE A 51 2.10 8.72 -4.29
CA ILE A 51 1.85 10.14 -4.48
C ILE A 51 1.91 10.86 -3.12
N PRO A 52 2.83 11.77 -2.90
CA PRO A 52 3.91 12.33 -3.74
C PRO A 52 5.29 11.72 -3.48
N GLY A 53 5.36 10.44 -3.16
CA GLY A 53 6.55 9.73 -2.74
C GLY A 53 6.75 9.70 -1.23
N TYR A 54 7.42 8.64 -0.75
CA TYR A 54 7.75 8.47 0.66
C TYR A 54 8.98 9.33 1.02
N PRO A 55 8.88 10.27 1.99
CA PRO A 55 9.97 11.17 2.34
C PRO A 55 11.01 10.49 3.25
N TYR A 56 11.63 9.40 2.79
CA TYR A 56 12.54 8.56 3.55
C TYR A 56 13.71 9.39 4.11
N GLY A 57 14.04 9.19 5.39
CA GLY A 57 15.13 9.90 6.07
C GLY A 57 14.81 11.34 6.48
N MET A 58 13.69 11.92 6.02
CA MET A 58 13.34 13.29 6.35
C MET A 58 12.53 13.37 7.65
N ASN A 59 12.91 14.29 8.52
CA ASN A 59 12.16 14.64 9.72
C ASN A 59 11.64 16.09 9.70
N PHE A 60 11.79 16.80 8.58
CA PHE A 60 11.33 18.19 8.40
C PHE A 60 11.82 19.14 9.51
N GLY A 61 13.04 18.94 9.99
CA GLY A 61 13.64 19.76 11.04
C GLY A 61 13.11 19.52 12.44
N PHE A 62 12.29 18.47 12.64
CA PHE A 62 11.83 18.10 13.96
C PHE A 62 12.93 17.38 14.77
N SER A 63 13.13 17.82 15.98
CA SER A 63 13.74 17.06 17.06
C SER A 63 13.08 17.48 18.37
N THR A 64 13.28 16.73 19.42
CA THR A 64 12.64 17.03 20.72
C THR A 64 12.88 18.49 21.10
N GLY A 65 11.81 19.27 21.24
CA GLY A 65 11.84 20.69 21.59
C GLY A 65 12.31 21.65 20.49
N ARG A 66 12.75 21.17 19.30
CA ARG A 66 13.27 22.03 18.23
C ARG A 66 12.47 21.89 16.94
N ARG A 67 12.33 23.01 16.24
CA ARG A 67 11.73 23.13 14.89
C ARG A 67 12.50 24.21 14.13
N THR A 68 12.61 24.07 12.80
CA THR A 68 13.35 25.02 11.97
C THR A 68 12.43 25.65 10.91
N ALA A 69 12.81 26.82 10.42
CA ALA A 69 12.10 27.48 9.33
C ALA A 69 12.25 26.70 8.02
N GLU A 70 13.44 26.17 7.76
CA GLU A 70 13.78 25.35 6.61
C GLU A 70 12.92 24.08 6.57
N GLY A 71 12.80 23.40 7.72
CA GLY A 71 11.96 22.21 7.85
C GLY A 71 10.49 22.48 7.59
N ARG A 72 9.96 23.64 8.07
CA ARG A 72 8.60 24.05 7.77
C ARG A 72 8.37 24.31 6.27
N ALA A 73 9.36 24.89 5.57
CA ALA A 73 9.27 25.15 4.14
C ALA A 73 9.19 23.85 3.34
N ASP A 74 10.02 22.85 3.67
CA ASP A 74 9.98 21.56 3.01
C ASP A 74 8.73 20.76 3.37
N TRP A 75 8.27 20.84 4.63
CA TRP A 75 6.99 20.25 5.05
C TRP A 75 5.81 20.88 4.30
N GLN A 76 5.78 22.20 4.11
CA GLN A 76 4.76 22.89 3.31
C GLN A 76 4.75 22.34 1.87
N ARG A 77 5.93 22.18 1.25
CA ARG A 77 6.04 21.61 -0.10
C ARG A 77 5.47 20.20 -0.16
N TYR A 78 5.75 19.35 0.83
CA TYR A 78 5.20 18.01 0.92
C TYR A 78 3.67 18.04 1.12
N TYR A 79 3.19 18.91 2.00
CA TYR A 79 1.76 19.12 2.27
C TYR A 79 1.00 19.55 1.00
N GLU A 80 1.54 20.49 0.23
CA GLU A 80 0.94 20.95 -1.02
C GLU A 80 0.96 19.88 -2.12
N ALA A 81 1.95 18.97 -2.08
CA ALA A 81 2.05 17.83 -2.96
C ALA A 81 1.14 16.66 -2.57
N SER A 82 0.62 16.63 -1.34
CA SER A 82 -0.37 15.65 -0.87
C SER A 82 -1.74 15.92 -1.50
N ILE A 83 -2.59 14.87 -1.59
CA ILE A 83 -3.87 14.94 -2.31
C ILE A 83 -5.07 14.95 -1.37
N LEU A 84 -6.17 15.54 -1.80
CA LEU A 84 -7.48 15.39 -1.16
C LEU A 84 -8.11 14.05 -1.54
N VAL A 85 -8.82 13.42 -0.61
CA VAL A 85 -9.56 12.17 -0.86
C VAL A 85 -10.98 12.30 -0.28
N PRO A 86 -12.03 12.34 -1.15
CA PRO A 86 -11.95 12.45 -2.60
C PRO A 86 -11.45 13.80 -3.08
N GLY A 87 -10.92 13.87 -4.30
CA GLY A 87 -10.39 15.09 -4.88
C GLY A 87 -10.04 14.95 -6.37
N PRO A 88 -9.51 16.00 -6.99
CA PRO A 88 -9.24 16.01 -8.43
C PRO A 88 -8.30 14.88 -8.88
N GLU A 89 -7.29 14.55 -8.07
CA GLU A 89 -6.35 13.49 -8.39
C GLU A 89 -7.02 12.11 -8.33
N THR A 90 -7.89 11.87 -7.34
CA THR A 90 -8.63 10.59 -7.24
C THR A 90 -9.63 10.42 -8.39
N GLU A 91 -10.24 11.51 -8.88
CA GLU A 91 -11.11 11.46 -10.07
C GLU A 91 -10.31 11.07 -11.34
N VAL A 92 -9.08 11.57 -11.48
CA VAL A 92 -8.20 11.22 -12.61
C VAL A 92 -7.81 9.74 -12.53
N ILE A 93 -7.41 9.24 -11.37
CA ILE A 93 -7.06 7.84 -11.17
C ILE A 93 -8.28 6.93 -11.41
N GLY A 94 -9.47 7.31 -10.92
CA GLY A 94 -10.70 6.57 -11.17
C GLY A 94 -11.03 6.47 -12.67
N ARG A 95 -10.87 7.55 -13.44
CA ARG A 95 -11.04 7.48 -14.89
C ARG A 95 -10.04 6.52 -15.56
N ALA A 96 -8.77 6.54 -15.14
CA ALA A 96 -7.76 5.62 -15.66
C ALA A 96 -8.09 4.16 -15.31
N ALA A 97 -8.54 3.87 -14.09
CA ALA A 97 -9.00 2.54 -13.69
C ALA A 97 -10.16 2.06 -14.57
N LYS A 98 -11.10 2.96 -14.89
CA LYS A 98 -12.22 2.66 -15.80
C LYS A 98 -11.77 2.39 -17.23
N GLU A 99 -10.88 3.19 -17.77
CA GLU A 99 -10.33 3.02 -19.11
C GLU A 99 -9.56 1.70 -19.22
N ALA A 100 -8.75 1.39 -18.19
CA ALA A 100 -8.03 0.14 -18.05
C ALA A 100 -8.94 -1.08 -17.78
N LYS A 101 -10.18 -0.88 -17.33
CA LYS A 101 -11.10 -1.93 -16.86
C LYS A 101 -10.48 -2.80 -15.76
N ALA A 102 -9.69 -2.19 -14.88
CA ALA A 102 -8.94 -2.87 -13.84
C ALA A 102 -9.21 -2.23 -12.46
N TYR A 103 -9.12 -3.03 -11.42
CA TYR A 103 -9.00 -2.51 -10.06
C TYR A 103 -7.63 -1.87 -9.88
N VAL A 104 -7.56 -0.74 -9.21
CA VAL A 104 -6.29 -0.04 -8.92
C VAL A 104 -6.17 0.21 -7.43
N SER A 105 -5.11 -0.33 -6.82
CA SER A 105 -4.72 -0.04 -5.44
C SER A 105 -3.50 0.88 -5.44
N ILE A 106 -3.56 2.01 -4.72
CA ILE A 106 -2.48 3.00 -4.71
C ILE A 106 -2.30 3.67 -3.35
N GLY A 107 -1.05 3.72 -2.88
CA GLY A 107 -0.66 4.46 -1.69
C GLY A 107 -0.52 5.96 -1.96
N VAL A 108 -1.07 6.78 -1.07
CA VAL A 108 -1.06 8.25 -1.20
C VAL A 108 -0.83 8.94 0.13
N SER A 109 -0.22 10.14 0.11
CA SER A 109 -0.32 11.09 1.21
C SER A 109 -1.65 11.81 1.09
N GLU A 110 -2.62 11.40 1.90
CA GLU A 110 -3.94 11.99 1.96
C GLU A 110 -3.89 13.26 2.82
N ARG A 111 -4.53 14.32 2.34
CA ARG A 111 -4.75 15.55 3.11
C ARG A 111 -6.22 15.66 3.47
N ASP A 112 -6.53 15.68 4.75
CA ASP A 112 -7.90 15.90 5.21
C ASP A 112 -8.38 17.31 4.86
N ALA A 113 -9.58 17.39 4.27
CA ALA A 113 -10.11 18.65 3.76
C ALA A 113 -10.53 19.63 4.87
N VAL A 114 -10.80 19.15 6.09
CA VAL A 114 -11.32 19.94 7.20
C VAL A 114 -10.20 20.32 8.16
N THR A 115 -9.45 19.33 8.62
CA THR A 115 -8.40 19.51 9.64
C THR A 115 -7.04 19.86 9.04
N GLY A 116 -6.82 19.52 7.75
CA GLY A 116 -5.53 19.62 7.10
C GLY A 116 -4.51 18.56 7.57
N THR A 117 -4.92 17.61 8.41
CA THR A 117 -4.06 16.50 8.82
C THR A 117 -3.66 15.66 7.60
N LEU A 118 -2.38 15.25 7.55
CA LEU A 118 -1.93 14.28 6.58
C LEU A 118 -2.12 12.86 7.11
N TYR A 119 -2.53 11.95 6.23
CA TYR A 119 -2.63 10.52 6.51
C TYR A 119 -1.87 9.73 5.45
N ASN A 120 -1.26 8.64 5.88
CA ASN A 120 -0.73 7.62 4.98
C ASN A 120 -1.88 6.69 4.62
N SER A 121 -2.34 6.75 3.38
CA SER A 121 -3.58 6.09 2.96
C SER A 121 -3.37 5.21 1.74
N ASN A 122 -4.07 4.08 1.70
CA ASN A 122 -4.18 3.24 0.51
C ASN A 122 -5.61 3.28 -0.03
N LEU A 123 -5.72 3.56 -1.32
CA LEU A 123 -6.99 3.70 -2.04
C LEU A 123 -7.20 2.50 -2.95
N ILE A 124 -8.42 2.00 -3.08
CA ILE A 124 -8.78 0.99 -4.07
C ILE A 124 -9.91 1.52 -4.93
N PHE A 125 -9.70 1.54 -6.25
CA PHE A 125 -10.66 1.93 -7.26
C PHE A 125 -11.21 0.71 -8.00
N SER A 126 -12.49 0.77 -8.41
CA SER A 126 -13.14 -0.25 -9.22
C SER A 126 -12.87 -0.06 -10.72
N PRO A 127 -13.15 -1.08 -11.55
CA PRO A 127 -13.14 -0.96 -13.03
C PRO A 127 -14.20 -0.01 -13.58
N GLU A 128 -15.17 0.44 -12.77
CA GLU A 128 -16.15 1.46 -13.09
C GLU A 128 -15.62 2.88 -12.78
N GLY A 129 -14.46 2.97 -12.10
CA GLY A 129 -13.80 4.22 -11.71
C GLY A 129 -14.23 4.74 -10.34
N GLU A 130 -14.95 3.94 -9.56
CA GLU A 130 -15.40 4.32 -8.22
C GLU A 130 -14.30 4.10 -7.18
N LEU A 131 -14.15 5.02 -6.23
CA LEU A 131 -13.31 4.83 -5.04
C LEU A 131 -14.06 3.90 -4.07
N LEU A 132 -13.63 2.64 -4.01
CA LEU A 132 -14.25 1.62 -3.16
C LEU A 132 -13.80 1.72 -1.70
N THR A 133 -12.50 1.95 -1.48
CA THR A 133 -11.93 2.02 -0.13
C THR A 133 -10.89 3.11 -0.01
N CYS A 134 -10.81 3.69 1.19
CA CYS A 134 -9.72 4.54 1.64
C CYS A 134 -9.28 4.02 3.01
N HIS A 135 -8.19 3.26 3.06
CA HIS A 135 -7.62 2.77 4.30
C HIS A 135 -6.52 3.72 4.76
N ARG A 136 -6.73 4.42 5.88
CA ARG A 136 -5.72 5.21 6.58
C ARG A 136 -4.88 4.28 7.47
N LYS A 137 -3.56 4.39 7.41
CA LYS A 137 -2.65 3.61 8.26
C LYS A 137 -3.02 3.78 9.74
N LEU A 138 -3.33 2.69 10.43
CA LEU A 138 -3.81 2.73 11.84
C LEU A 138 -2.81 3.45 12.74
N LYS A 139 -1.52 3.16 12.51
CA LYS A 139 -0.43 3.74 13.30
C LYS A 139 0.78 4.01 12.40
N PRO A 140 1.09 5.27 12.12
CA PRO A 140 2.31 5.62 11.41
C PRO A 140 3.55 5.09 12.14
N THR A 141 4.54 4.60 11.38
CA THR A 141 5.71 3.91 11.92
C THR A 141 6.76 4.91 12.39
N GLY A 142 7.22 4.79 13.61
CA GLY A 142 8.36 5.56 14.13
C GLY A 142 8.24 7.07 13.90
N SER A 143 9.14 7.63 13.10
CA SER A 143 9.19 9.06 12.79
C SER A 143 8.12 9.54 11.80
N GLU A 144 7.41 8.63 11.11
CA GLU A 144 6.24 9.01 10.31
C GLU A 144 5.21 9.82 11.10
N ARG A 145 5.14 9.60 12.44
CA ARG A 145 4.24 10.33 13.36
C ARG A 145 4.51 11.83 13.45
N VAL A 146 5.64 12.29 12.93
CA VAL A 146 5.92 13.72 12.77
C VAL A 146 5.12 14.30 11.60
N ILE A 147 4.74 13.46 10.65
CA ILE A 147 4.09 13.84 9.38
C ILE A 147 2.60 13.48 9.40
N TYR A 148 2.28 12.23 9.76
CA TYR A 148 0.96 11.65 9.59
C TYR A 148 0.24 11.43 10.91
N GLY A 149 -1.08 11.63 10.88
CA GLY A 149 -2.00 11.24 11.94
C GLY A 149 -2.29 9.75 11.96
N ASP A 150 -2.72 9.25 13.11
CA ASP A 150 -3.31 7.92 13.25
C ASP A 150 -4.65 7.87 12.51
N ALA A 151 -5.04 6.71 11.96
CA ALA A 151 -6.38 6.54 11.40
C ALA A 151 -7.45 6.88 12.45
N ASP A 152 -8.44 7.66 12.03
CA ASP A 152 -9.49 8.19 12.91
C ASP A 152 -10.88 7.60 12.59
N ARG A 153 -11.04 6.91 11.46
CA ARG A 153 -12.31 6.36 11.00
C ARG A 153 -12.12 5.29 9.91
N GLY A 154 -13.21 4.56 9.61
CA GLY A 154 -13.26 3.64 8.47
C GLY A 154 -12.26 2.49 8.58
N PHE A 155 -12.21 1.83 9.75
CA PHE A 155 -11.23 0.79 10.02
C PHE A 155 -11.47 -0.47 9.20
N PHE A 156 -10.42 -0.97 8.57
CA PHE A 156 -10.40 -2.22 7.79
C PHE A 156 -11.46 -2.27 6.69
N PRO A 157 -11.49 -1.27 5.78
CA PRO A 157 -12.42 -1.29 4.66
C PRO A 157 -12.06 -2.45 3.71
N MET A 158 -13.08 -3.07 3.12
CA MET A 158 -12.93 -4.17 2.18
C MET A 158 -13.49 -3.76 0.82
N ALA A 159 -12.75 -4.01 -0.24
CA ALA A 159 -13.25 -3.90 -1.61
C ALA A 159 -13.84 -5.25 -2.02
N GLU A 160 -15.15 -5.28 -2.29
CA GLU A 160 -15.80 -6.45 -2.86
C GLU A 160 -15.39 -6.58 -4.33
N THR A 161 -14.85 -7.74 -4.70
CA THR A 161 -14.38 -8.02 -6.05
C THR A 161 -14.88 -9.36 -6.55
N PRO A 162 -14.76 -9.67 -7.87
CA PRO A 162 -15.11 -10.99 -8.39
C PRO A 162 -14.28 -12.13 -7.79
N TRP A 163 -13.16 -11.82 -7.17
CA TRP A 163 -12.24 -12.77 -6.52
C TRP A 163 -12.47 -12.88 -5.01
N GLY A 164 -13.49 -12.22 -4.49
CA GLY A 164 -13.79 -12.07 -3.06
C GLY A 164 -13.28 -10.77 -2.48
N PRO A 165 -13.33 -10.62 -1.14
CA PRO A 165 -12.91 -9.39 -0.47
C PRO A 165 -11.42 -9.16 -0.57
N VAL A 166 -11.04 -7.93 -0.96
CA VAL A 166 -9.66 -7.45 -1.06
C VAL A 166 -9.46 -6.29 -0.09
N ALA A 167 -8.36 -6.28 0.64
CA ALA A 167 -8.03 -5.20 1.56
C ALA A 167 -6.53 -4.97 1.63
N SER A 168 -6.14 -3.84 2.21
CA SER A 168 -4.73 -3.51 2.45
C SER A 168 -4.45 -3.23 3.92
N LEU A 169 -3.24 -3.63 4.36
CA LEU A 169 -2.55 -3.05 5.51
C LEU A 169 -1.22 -2.49 5.03
N ILE A 170 -0.91 -1.27 5.47
CA ILE A 170 0.21 -0.51 4.92
C ILE A 170 1.50 -0.84 5.70
N CYS A 171 2.49 -1.43 5.02
CA CYS A 171 3.85 -1.64 5.54
C CYS A 171 3.85 -2.38 6.90
N TRP A 172 4.52 -1.86 7.90
CA TRP A 172 4.65 -2.44 9.25
C TRP A 172 3.32 -2.57 10.01
N GLU A 173 2.25 -1.98 9.52
CA GLU A 173 0.91 -2.26 10.03
C GLU A 173 0.59 -3.76 9.95
N SER A 174 1.14 -4.45 8.96
CA SER A 174 1.05 -5.90 8.80
C SER A 174 1.69 -6.71 9.96
N TYR A 175 2.54 -6.10 10.79
CA TYR A 175 3.03 -6.72 12.02
C TYR A 175 2.00 -6.71 13.16
N MET A 176 0.85 -6.04 13.02
CA MET A 176 -0.21 -6.01 14.02
C MET A 176 -1.08 -7.28 13.89
N PRO A 177 -0.95 -8.30 14.78
CA PRO A 177 -1.68 -9.57 14.62
C PRO A 177 -3.20 -9.38 14.62
N LEU A 178 -3.72 -8.52 15.50
CA LEU A 178 -5.16 -8.28 15.61
C LEU A 178 -5.73 -7.56 14.38
N ALA A 179 -4.94 -6.71 13.71
CA ALA A 179 -5.33 -6.06 12.47
C ALA A 179 -5.50 -7.09 11.34
N ARG A 180 -4.60 -8.05 11.24
CA ARG A 180 -4.71 -9.16 10.28
C ARG A 180 -5.94 -10.01 10.56
N VAL A 181 -6.17 -10.39 11.82
CA VAL A 181 -7.35 -11.19 12.20
C VAL A 181 -8.65 -10.45 11.88
N ALA A 182 -8.70 -9.12 12.05
CA ALA A 182 -9.86 -8.32 11.67
C ALA A 182 -10.19 -8.44 10.18
N LEU A 183 -9.19 -8.51 9.30
CA LEU A 183 -9.38 -8.75 7.87
C LEU A 183 -9.78 -10.21 7.58
N TYR A 184 -9.15 -11.18 8.23
CA TYR A 184 -9.46 -12.60 8.03
C TYR A 184 -10.92 -12.92 8.41
N GLN A 185 -11.43 -12.32 9.50
CA GLN A 185 -12.83 -12.48 9.92
C GLN A 185 -13.84 -11.94 8.89
N LYS A 186 -13.41 -10.99 8.05
CA LYS A 186 -14.21 -10.45 6.94
C LYS A 186 -14.09 -11.26 5.65
N GLY A 187 -13.37 -12.40 5.68
CA GLY A 187 -13.24 -13.31 4.55
C GLY A 187 -12.23 -12.90 3.48
N LEU A 188 -11.19 -12.18 3.86
CA LEU A 188 -10.12 -11.72 2.97
C LEU A 188 -9.61 -12.83 2.05
N THR A 189 -9.50 -12.54 0.75
CA THR A 189 -8.96 -13.45 -0.27
C THR A 189 -7.63 -12.97 -0.84
N ILE A 190 -7.47 -11.65 -0.98
CA ILE A 190 -6.25 -11.00 -1.46
C ILE A 190 -5.85 -9.91 -0.47
N TYR A 191 -4.68 -10.08 0.12
CA TYR A 191 -4.04 -9.14 1.02
C TYR A 191 -3.06 -8.26 0.24
N ILE A 192 -3.31 -6.97 0.19
CA ILE A 192 -2.41 -5.99 -0.43
C ILE A 192 -1.57 -5.34 0.68
N SER A 193 -0.25 -5.36 0.51
CA SER A 193 0.70 -4.68 1.39
C SER A 193 1.55 -3.70 0.58
N PRO A 194 1.12 -2.43 0.50
CA PRO A 194 1.95 -1.38 -0.06
C PRO A 194 3.05 -1.02 0.95
N ASN A 195 4.30 -1.00 0.49
CA ASN A 195 5.48 -0.87 1.34
C ASN A 195 6.49 0.16 0.85
N THR A 196 7.35 0.54 1.80
CA THR A 196 8.66 1.16 1.57
C THR A 196 9.62 0.49 2.56
N ASN A 197 9.93 -0.79 2.32
CA ASN A 197 10.67 -1.63 3.27
C ASN A 197 11.47 -2.71 2.54
N ASP A 198 12.77 -2.53 2.44
CA ASP A 198 13.69 -3.47 1.79
C ASP A 198 14.40 -4.41 2.77
N ASN A 199 13.86 -4.58 3.99
CA ASN A 199 14.42 -5.48 4.98
C ASN A 199 14.21 -6.96 4.55
N PRO A 200 15.27 -7.77 4.42
CA PRO A 200 15.15 -9.18 4.03
C PRO A 200 14.22 -10.00 4.93
N GLU A 201 14.20 -9.75 6.24
CA GLU A 201 13.32 -10.45 7.20
C GLU A 201 11.83 -10.19 6.96
N TRP A 202 11.50 -9.15 6.19
CA TRP A 202 10.14 -8.88 5.76
C TRP A 202 9.58 -10.02 4.91
N HIS A 203 10.40 -10.64 4.08
CA HIS A 203 10.00 -11.73 3.19
C HIS A 203 9.58 -13.01 3.93
N ASP A 204 10.15 -13.28 5.11
CA ASP A 204 9.67 -14.37 5.97
C ASP A 204 8.30 -14.02 6.57
N THR A 205 8.10 -12.77 6.95
CA THR A 205 6.83 -12.27 7.49
C THR A 205 5.70 -12.38 6.50
N ILE A 206 5.88 -11.96 5.24
CA ILE A 206 4.80 -12.00 4.24
C ILE A 206 4.39 -13.43 3.87
N LYS A 207 5.32 -14.37 3.82
CA LYS A 207 5.02 -15.79 3.65
C LYS A 207 4.19 -16.33 4.82
N HIS A 208 4.59 -15.98 6.05
CA HIS A 208 3.83 -16.35 7.24
C HIS A 208 2.39 -15.80 7.18
N ILE A 209 2.21 -14.53 6.80
CA ILE A 209 0.88 -13.90 6.73
C ILE A 209 0.00 -14.58 5.67
N ALA A 210 0.56 -14.93 4.51
CA ALA A 210 -0.18 -15.66 3.46
C ALA A 210 -0.65 -17.03 3.97
N ILE A 211 0.22 -17.79 4.66
CA ILE A 211 -0.12 -19.08 5.28
C ILE A 211 -1.15 -18.91 6.40
N GLU A 212 -0.95 -17.95 7.30
CA GLU A 212 -1.83 -17.66 8.44
C GLU A 212 -3.24 -17.31 7.98
N GLY A 213 -3.34 -16.40 7.02
CA GLY A 213 -4.62 -15.86 6.52
C GLY A 213 -5.28 -16.72 5.44
N LYS A 214 -4.56 -17.71 4.87
CA LYS A 214 -5.02 -18.49 3.71
C LYS A 214 -5.50 -17.59 2.58
N CYS A 215 -4.70 -16.56 2.26
CA CYS A 215 -4.97 -15.57 1.24
C CYS A 215 -3.73 -15.33 0.37
N PHE A 216 -3.91 -14.82 -0.83
CA PHE A 216 -2.79 -14.29 -1.61
C PHE A 216 -2.24 -13.05 -0.93
N PHE A 217 -0.90 -12.92 -0.88
CA PHE A 217 -0.23 -11.74 -0.37
C PHE A 217 0.50 -11.03 -1.50
N ILE A 218 0.14 -9.77 -1.74
CA ILE A 218 0.76 -8.91 -2.74
C ILE A 218 1.62 -7.88 -2.02
N ASN A 219 2.94 -8.02 -2.12
CA ASN A 219 3.91 -7.06 -1.64
C ASN A 219 4.27 -6.10 -2.76
N SER A 220 3.91 -4.83 -2.63
CA SER A 220 4.30 -3.78 -3.57
C SER A 220 5.24 -2.81 -2.87
N ASP A 221 6.50 -2.86 -3.25
CA ASP A 221 7.56 -2.06 -2.65
C ASP A 221 8.06 -0.97 -3.60
N MET A 222 8.60 0.09 -3.01
CA MET A 222 9.05 1.27 -3.73
C MET A 222 10.56 1.20 -4.00
N LEU A 223 11.00 1.85 -5.08
CA LEU A 223 12.39 2.23 -5.25
C LEU A 223 12.58 3.66 -4.76
N ILE A 224 13.66 3.92 -4.04
CA ILE A 224 14.05 5.28 -3.66
C ILE A 224 15.56 5.41 -3.79
N THR A 225 15.99 6.43 -4.53
CA THR A 225 17.40 6.82 -4.61
C THR A 225 17.62 8.22 -4.04
N LYS A 226 18.83 8.50 -3.59
CA LYS A 226 19.19 9.86 -3.16
C LYS A 226 19.08 10.87 -4.30
N SER A 227 19.35 10.44 -5.54
CA SER A 227 19.24 11.28 -6.73
C SER A 227 17.80 11.65 -7.09
N GLY A 228 16.80 10.87 -6.63
CA GLY A 228 15.36 11.16 -6.79
C GLY A 228 14.87 12.35 -5.97
N TYR A 229 15.62 12.78 -4.96
CA TYR A 229 15.24 13.92 -4.14
C TYR A 229 15.49 15.26 -4.84
N PRO A 230 14.56 16.24 -4.71
CA PRO A 230 14.80 17.60 -5.16
C PRO A 230 15.99 18.22 -4.40
N LYS A 231 17.01 18.64 -5.14
CA LYS A 231 18.23 19.21 -4.53
C LYS A 231 18.03 20.61 -3.93
N ASP A 232 16.91 21.25 -4.23
CA ASP A 232 16.53 22.58 -3.72
C ASP A 232 15.74 22.52 -2.41
N LEU A 233 15.58 21.33 -1.81
CA LEU A 233 15.03 21.17 -0.46
C LEU A 233 15.91 21.93 0.53
N LYS A 234 15.28 22.70 1.42
CA LYS A 234 15.99 23.54 2.40
C LYS A 234 16.73 22.70 3.46
N THR A 235 16.28 21.47 3.67
CA THR A 235 16.89 20.52 4.61
C THR A 235 17.74 19.46 3.91
N TYR A 236 18.00 19.60 2.59
CA TYR A 236 18.71 18.60 1.78
C TYR A 236 20.02 18.16 2.43
N GLU A 237 20.90 19.12 2.79
CA GLU A 237 22.21 18.83 3.36
C GLU A 237 22.14 18.12 4.72
N ARG A 238 21.09 18.36 5.48
CA ARG A 238 20.92 17.74 6.79
C ARG A 238 20.26 16.36 6.71
N ASP A 239 19.21 16.22 5.89
CA ASP A 239 18.33 15.06 5.91
C ASP A 239 18.62 14.08 4.77
N VAL A 240 19.02 14.56 3.59
CA VAL A 240 19.16 13.75 2.38
C VAL A 240 20.59 13.43 2.01
N SER A 241 21.50 14.41 2.10
CA SER A 241 22.91 14.23 1.66
C SER A 241 23.62 13.07 2.37
N ILE A 242 23.23 12.80 3.62
CA ILE A 242 23.79 11.75 4.48
C ILE A 242 23.26 10.33 4.19
N LEU A 243 22.19 10.22 3.38
CA LEU A 243 21.60 8.94 3.02
C LEU A 243 22.50 8.18 2.01
N PRO A 244 22.39 6.84 1.93
CA PRO A 244 23.04 6.06 0.88
C PRO A 244 22.48 6.42 -0.51
N GLU A 245 23.22 6.07 -1.58
CA GLU A 245 22.75 6.33 -2.95
C GLU A 245 21.45 5.56 -3.25
N THR A 246 21.39 4.28 -2.91
CA THR A 246 20.16 3.48 -2.92
C THR A 246 19.58 3.47 -1.51
N ILE A 247 18.36 3.95 -1.35
CA ILE A 247 17.69 4.12 -0.06
C ILE A 247 16.66 3.00 0.15
N CYS A 248 15.89 2.67 -0.89
CA CYS A 248 14.98 1.53 -0.89
C CYS A 248 15.13 0.78 -2.21
N ARG A 249 15.30 -0.53 -2.14
CA ARG A 249 15.70 -1.38 -3.26
C ARG A 249 14.54 -2.09 -3.96
N GLY A 250 13.32 -1.89 -3.50
CA GLY A 250 12.18 -2.69 -3.93
C GLY A 250 12.05 -3.99 -3.11
N GLY A 251 11.81 -5.10 -3.80
CA GLY A 251 11.50 -6.39 -3.17
C GLY A 251 10.04 -6.80 -3.39
N SER A 252 9.38 -6.20 -4.37
CA SER A 252 7.99 -6.54 -4.71
C SER A 252 7.87 -7.99 -5.16
N CYS A 253 6.83 -8.66 -4.70
CA CYS A 253 6.57 -10.07 -4.99
C CYS A 253 5.11 -10.43 -4.73
N VAL A 254 4.71 -11.62 -5.15
CA VAL A 254 3.40 -12.21 -4.87
C VAL A 254 3.57 -13.59 -4.25
N VAL A 255 2.85 -13.86 -3.17
CA VAL A 255 2.88 -15.12 -2.42
C VAL A 255 1.49 -15.77 -2.43
N ASP A 256 1.44 -17.08 -2.65
CA ASP A 256 0.23 -17.88 -2.63
C ASP A 256 -0.25 -18.24 -1.21
N PRO A 257 -1.46 -18.75 -1.01
CA PRO A 257 -2.00 -19.13 0.31
C PRO A 257 -1.25 -20.27 1.02
N PHE A 258 -0.30 -20.92 0.33
CA PHE A 258 0.59 -21.95 0.89
C PHE A 258 1.98 -21.40 1.27
N GLY A 259 2.25 -20.12 1.00
CA GLY A 259 3.49 -19.45 1.32
C GLY A 259 4.58 -19.58 0.25
N HIS A 260 4.23 -20.00 -0.97
CA HIS A 260 5.16 -20.05 -2.08
C HIS A 260 5.13 -18.75 -2.88
N TYR A 261 6.28 -18.33 -3.37
CA TYR A 261 6.34 -17.24 -4.32
C TYR A 261 5.72 -17.63 -5.66
N LEU A 262 4.75 -16.86 -6.13
CA LEU A 262 4.31 -16.86 -7.53
C LEU A 262 5.25 -16.01 -8.38
N THR A 263 5.79 -14.96 -7.79
CA THR A 263 6.88 -14.16 -8.34
C THR A 263 7.91 -13.94 -7.24
N GLU A 264 9.18 -14.27 -7.51
CA GLU A 264 10.27 -13.98 -6.58
C GLU A 264 10.41 -12.46 -6.38
N PRO A 265 10.98 -12.03 -5.24
CA PRO A 265 11.26 -10.62 -5.00
C PRO A 265 12.13 -10.00 -6.08
N VAL A 266 11.69 -8.89 -6.65
CA VAL A 266 12.43 -8.11 -7.65
C VAL A 266 13.18 -7.00 -6.96
N TRP A 267 14.48 -6.88 -7.20
CA TRP A 267 15.35 -5.92 -6.53
C TRP A 267 16.05 -4.98 -7.50
N ASP A 268 16.25 -3.73 -7.07
CA ASP A 268 17.13 -2.73 -7.71
C ASP A 268 16.71 -2.32 -9.14
N GLU A 269 15.50 -2.61 -9.58
CA GLU A 269 15.00 -2.25 -10.90
C GLU A 269 13.53 -1.82 -10.91
N GLU A 270 13.17 -0.92 -11.82
CA GLU A 270 11.78 -0.58 -12.09
C GLU A 270 11.10 -1.73 -12.85
N ALA A 271 9.95 -2.18 -12.37
CA ALA A 271 9.26 -3.32 -12.95
C ALA A 271 7.73 -3.22 -12.86
N ILE A 272 7.06 -3.84 -13.83
CA ILE A 272 5.66 -4.27 -13.77
C ILE A 272 5.69 -5.79 -13.61
N ILE A 273 5.51 -6.28 -12.40
CA ILE A 273 5.60 -7.68 -12.03
C ILE A 273 4.22 -8.32 -12.21
N LEU A 274 4.11 -9.32 -13.07
CA LEU A 274 2.84 -10.00 -13.38
C LEU A 274 2.74 -11.33 -12.65
N ALA A 275 1.57 -11.60 -12.08
CA ALA A 275 1.22 -12.89 -11.50
C ALA A 275 -0.21 -13.27 -11.88
N ASP A 276 -0.42 -14.56 -12.16
CA ASP A 276 -1.76 -15.13 -12.34
C ASP A 276 -2.12 -15.90 -11.06
N LEU A 277 -3.13 -15.39 -10.31
CA LEU A 277 -3.60 -16.00 -9.09
C LEU A 277 -4.64 -17.08 -9.42
N ASP A 278 -4.41 -18.32 -8.98
CA ASP A 278 -5.42 -19.37 -8.98
C ASP A 278 -6.26 -19.26 -7.71
N MET A 279 -7.42 -18.62 -7.81
CA MET A 279 -8.29 -18.35 -6.66
C MET A 279 -8.85 -19.62 -6.00
N THR A 280 -8.72 -20.79 -6.64
CA THR A 280 -9.08 -22.06 -6.02
C THR A 280 -8.21 -22.37 -4.81
N GLN A 281 -7.00 -21.85 -4.77
CA GLN A 281 -6.06 -22.04 -3.66
C GLN A 281 -6.57 -21.41 -2.36
N VAL A 282 -7.38 -20.35 -2.41
CA VAL A 282 -7.92 -19.70 -1.20
C VAL A 282 -8.79 -20.66 -0.38
N TYR A 283 -9.62 -21.49 -1.03
CA TYR A 283 -10.45 -22.44 -0.30
C TYR A 283 -9.82 -23.82 -0.15
N THR A 284 -8.95 -24.26 -1.07
CA THR A 284 -8.25 -25.54 -0.91
C THR A 284 -7.23 -25.52 0.21
N SER A 285 -6.55 -24.38 0.43
CA SER A 285 -5.60 -24.20 1.55
C SER A 285 -6.30 -24.21 2.91
N LYS A 286 -7.58 -23.84 2.98
CA LYS A 286 -8.39 -23.87 4.21
C LYS A 286 -8.73 -25.28 4.68
N MET A 287 -8.53 -26.30 3.87
CA MET A 287 -8.70 -27.71 4.30
C MET A 287 -7.78 -28.05 5.48
N GLU A 288 -6.55 -27.52 5.46
CA GLU A 288 -5.56 -27.80 6.51
C GLU A 288 -5.71 -26.87 7.71
N HIS A 289 -6.00 -25.60 7.45
CA HIS A 289 -6.09 -24.56 8.46
C HIS A 289 -7.03 -23.45 8.00
N ASP A 290 -8.14 -23.25 8.70
CA ASP A 290 -9.04 -22.11 8.49
C ASP A 290 -9.08 -21.27 9.76
N PRO A 291 -8.35 -20.15 9.82
CA PRO A 291 -8.16 -19.37 11.04
C PRO A 291 -9.46 -18.76 11.58
N CYS A 292 -10.46 -18.58 10.72
CA CYS A 292 -11.77 -18.02 11.08
C CYS A 292 -12.93 -19.02 10.96
N GLY A 293 -12.63 -20.28 10.57
CA GLY A 293 -13.56 -21.38 10.47
C GLY A 293 -13.28 -22.49 11.49
N HIS A 294 -12.91 -23.69 10.99
CA HIS A 294 -12.76 -24.89 11.84
C HIS A 294 -11.58 -24.83 12.83
N TYR A 295 -10.66 -23.88 12.69
CA TYR A 295 -9.58 -23.64 13.67
C TYR A 295 -9.90 -22.51 14.64
N ALA A 296 -10.98 -21.77 14.42
CA ALA A 296 -11.43 -20.70 15.34
C ALA A 296 -12.06 -21.28 16.62
N ARG A 297 -11.86 -20.60 17.72
CA ARG A 297 -12.47 -20.89 19.02
C ARG A 297 -13.17 -19.63 19.56
N PRO A 298 -14.30 -19.23 18.92
CA PRO A 298 -15.04 -18.02 19.30
C PRO A 298 -15.64 -18.10 20.71
N ASP A 299 -15.73 -19.33 21.26
CA ASP A 299 -16.09 -19.58 22.66
C ASP A 299 -14.97 -19.22 23.67
N VAL A 300 -13.74 -19.05 23.19
CA VAL A 300 -12.54 -18.74 24.00
C VAL A 300 -11.94 -17.39 23.65
N LEU A 301 -11.89 -17.05 22.36
CA LEU A 301 -11.23 -15.86 21.83
C LEU A 301 -12.20 -15.05 20.97
N GLU A 302 -12.37 -13.78 21.30
CA GLU A 302 -13.20 -12.84 20.56
C GLU A 302 -12.38 -11.60 20.19
N LEU A 303 -12.36 -11.23 18.91
CA LEU A 303 -11.86 -9.95 18.44
C LEU A 303 -13.04 -9.06 18.05
N ARG A 304 -13.13 -7.88 18.64
CA ARG A 304 -14.06 -6.82 18.26
C ARG A 304 -13.30 -5.62 17.74
N VAL A 305 -13.60 -5.20 16.53
CA VAL A 305 -13.20 -3.90 16.00
C VAL A 305 -14.19 -2.87 16.54
N ARG A 306 -13.70 -1.79 17.14
CA ARG A 306 -14.57 -0.68 17.53
C ARG A 306 -14.99 0.04 16.26
N GLU A 307 -16.26 -0.08 15.92
CA GLU A 307 -16.92 0.84 15.00
C GLU A 307 -17.20 2.13 15.79
N GLU A 308 -17.13 3.28 15.15
CA GLU A 308 -17.26 4.61 15.76
C GLU A 308 -18.47 4.73 16.69
#